data_771c4a8765fdb6ccb662478ec4227f9b
#
_entry.id   771c4a8765fdb6ccb662478ec4227f9b
#
_cell.length_a   1.000
_cell.length_b   1.000
_cell.length_c   1.000
_cell.angle_alpha   90.00
_cell.angle_beta   90.00
_cell.angle_gamma   90.00
#
_symmetry.space_group_name_H-M   'P 1'
#
loop_
_entity.id
_entity.type
_entity.pdbx_description
1 polymer ?
#
loop_
_entity_poly.entity_id
_entity_poly.type
_entity_poly.pdbx_seq_one_letter_code
_entity_poly.pdbx_strand_id
1 'polypeptide(L)'
;YKPVMLNHPCTIWARKSRQNFSFLWEHCFELCKEYTKRYGKVHKVEETLQEYASKIAEMYILLPDTGLTPFAQAMPDKYKNEDAVKAYRDYYLNEKYTFATWKTQEPDWWPDNHYNNMIDLRKKQFQDKMRRNKYAI
;
A
#
# COMPACT_ATOMS: atom_id res chain seq x y z
N TYR A 1 10.89 -16.94 8.19
CA TYR A 1 9.69 -16.16 8.52
C TYR A 1 8.52 -17.08 8.87
N LYS A 2 7.67 -16.68 9.84
CA LYS A 2 6.41 -17.38 10.14
C LYS A 2 5.29 -16.83 9.27
N PRO A 3 4.34 -17.66 8.79
CA PRO A 3 3.16 -17.16 8.09
C PRO A 3 2.34 -16.25 9.01
N VAL A 4 1.98 -15.07 8.52
CA VAL A 4 1.15 -14.11 9.23
C VAL A 4 0.05 -13.58 8.31
N MET A 5 -1.02 -13.07 8.90
CA MET A 5 -2.10 -12.38 8.17
C MET A 5 -2.71 -13.21 7.02
N LEU A 6 -2.88 -14.52 7.20
CA LEU A 6 -3.42 -15.41 6.17
C LEU A 6 -4.80 -15.01 5.64
N ASN A 7 -5.59 -14.33 6.48
CA ASN A 7 -6.93 -13.84 6.15
C ASN A 7 -6.97 -12.35 5.79
N HIS A 8 -5.83 -11.69 5.62
CA HIS A 8 -5.80 -10.33 5.12
C HIS A 8 -6.36 -10.26 3.68
N PRO A 9 -7.17 -9.27 3.32
CA PRO A 9 -7.78 -9.18 1.99
C PRO A 9 -6.79 -9.31 0.84
N CYS A 10 -5.60 -8.69 0.94
CA CYS A 10 -4.57 -8.80 -0.08
C CYS A 10 -3.94 -10.20 -0.16
N THR A 11 -3.80 -10.92 0.97
CA THR A 11 -3.31 -12.30 1.00
C THR A 11 -4.32 -13.25 0.36
N ILE A 12 -5.62 -13.05 0.65
CA ILE A 12 -6.70 -13.81 0.01
C ILE A 12 -6.72 -13.51 -1.49
N TRP A 13 -6.60 -12.24 -1.87
CA TRP A 13 -6.58 -11.81 -3.27
C TRP A 13 -5.41 -12.46 -4.04
N ALA A 14 -4.21 -12.42 -3.49
CA ALA A 14 -3.01 -12.95 -4.14
C ALA A 14 -3.11 -14.44 -4.50
N ARG A 15 -3.80 -15.25 -3.68
CA ARG A 15 -3.94 -16.70 -3.92
C ARG A 15 -5.18 -17.09 -4.75
N LYS A 16 -5.95 -16.12 -5.26
CA LYS A 16 -7.13 -16.40 -6.09
C LYS A 16 -6.78 -16.84 -7.51
N SER A 17 -5.67 -16.33 -8.06
CA SER A 17 -5.24 -16.69 -9.41
C SER A 17 -3.73 -16.58 -9.58
N ARG A 18 -3.21 -17.23 -10.62
CA ARG A 18 -1.79 -17.09 -11.02
C ARG A 18 -1.43 -15.66 -11.31
N GLN A 19 -2.30 -14.91 -11.99
CA GLN A 19 -2.06 -13.51 -12.37
C GLN A 19 -2.00 -12.57 -11.17
N ASN A 20 -2.86 -12.81 -10.17
CA ASN A 20 -2.79 -12.07 -8.92
C ASN A 20 -1.48 -12.34 -8.17
N PHE A 21 -1.07 -13.60 -8.13
CA PHE A 21 0.19 -13.99 -7.52
C PHE A 21 1.40 -13.40 -8.26
N SER A 22 1.41 -13.46 -9.61
CA SER A 22 2.47 -12.85 -10.43
C SER A 22 2.59 -11.36 -10.16
N PHE A 23 1.47 -10.64 -10.10
CA PHE A 23 1.47 -9.22 -9.77
C PHE A 23 2.09 -8.96 -8.40
N LEU A 24 1.70 -9.73 -7.37
CA LEU A 24 2.30 -9.61 -6.03
C LEU A 24 3.79 -9.91 -6.03
N TRP A 25 4.21 -10.92 -6.78
CA TRP A 25 5.60 -11.32 -6.94
C TRP A 25 6.44 -10.18 -7.53
N GLU A 26 6.03 -9.64 -8.66
CA GLU A 26 6.68 -8.50 -9.32
C GLU A 26 6.74 -7.28 -8.40
N HIS A 27 5.62 -6.95 -7.77
CA HIS A 27 5.55 -5.84 -6.83
C HIS A 27 6.52 -6.01 -5.65
N CYS A 28 6.68 -7.22 -5.14
CA CYS A 28 7.63 -7.51 -4.07
C CYS A 28 9.09 -7.27 -4.50
N PHE A 29 9.46 -7.67 -5.70
CA PHE A 29 10.79 -7.39 -6.24
C PHE A 29 11.05 -5.90 -6.48
N GLU A 30 10.07 -5.15 -6.98
CA GLU A 30 10.19 -3.70 -7.11
C GLU A 30 10.39 -3.01 -5.75
N LEU A 31 9.71 -3.48 -4.70
CA LEU A 31 9.95 -3.00 -3.33
C LEU A 31 11.35 -3.36 -2.83
N CYS A 32 11.88 -4.54 -3.16
CA CYS A 32 13.24 -4.93 -2.82
C CYS A 32 14.27 -4.04 -3.53
N LYS A 33 14.07 -3.75 -4.82
CA LYS A 33 14.91 -2.80 -5.57
C LYS A 33 14.88 -1.40 -4.95
N GLU A 34 13.70 -0.90 -4.60
CA GLU A 34 13.57 0.40 -3.93
C GLU A 34 14.27 0.41 -2.57
N TYR A 35 14.19 -0.68 -1.81
CA TYR A 35 14.93 -0.83 -0.56
C TYR A 35 16.43 -0.76 -0.78
N THR A 36 16.96 -1.47 -1.77
CA THR A 36 18.37 -1.45 -2.11
C THR A 36 18.84 -0.06 -2.53
N LYS A 37 18.04 0.64 -3.34
CA LYS A 37 18.30 2.03 -3.75
C LYS A 37 18.37 2.99 -2.54
N ARG A 38 17.48 2.83 -1.56
CA ARG A 38 17.41 3.70 -0.37
C ARG A 38 18.50 3.43 0.65
N TYR A 39 18.89 2.18 0.81
CA TYR A 39 19.73 1.75 1.94
C TYR A 39 21.08 1.15 1.53
N GLY A 40 21.32 0.92 0.24
CA GLY A 40 22.54 0.29 -0.27
C GLY A 40 22.73 -1.17 0.18
N LYS A 41 21.64 -1.87 0.52
CA LYS A 41 21.63 -3.23 1.06
C LYS A 41 20.54 -4.05 0.40
N VAL A 42 20.80 -5.33 0.17
CA VAL A 42 19.78 -6.29 -0.27
C VAL A 42 18.81 -6.57 0.89
N HIS A 43 17.53 -6.56 0.60
CA HIS A 43 16.50 -6.86 1.62
C HIS A 43 16.42 -8.38 1.87
N LYS A 44 16.34 -8.80 3.13
CA LYS A 44 16.30 -10.23 3.48
C LYS A 44 15.16 -11.01 2.83
N VAL A 45 14.04 -10.36 2.53
CA VAL A 45 12.93 -10.99 1.80
C VAL A 45 13.37 -11.37 0.37
N GLU A 46 14.16 -10.55 -0.30
CA GLU A 46 14.68 -10.87 -1.64
C GLU A 46 15.52 -12.13 -1.62
N GLU A 47 16.46 -12.24 -0.68
CA GLU A 47 17.28 -13.46 -0.49
C GLU A 47 16.39 -14.69 -0.22
N THR A 48 15.38 -14.53 0.66
CA THR A 48 14.43 -15.61 0.98
C THR A 48 13.64 -16.04 -0.26
N LEU A 49 13.15 -15.09 -1.07
CA LEU A 49 12.39 -15.42 -2.28
C LEU A 49 13.25 -16.13 -3.33
N GLN A 50 14.52 -15.74 -3.45
CA GLN A 50 15.48 -16.41 -4.33
C GLN A 50 15.77 -17.83 -3.85
N GLU A 51 16.00 -18.04 -2.55
CA GLU A 51 16.24 -19.34 -1.94
C GLU A 51 15.06 -20.33 -2.18
N TYR A 52 13.82 -19.84 -2.10
CA TYR A 52 12.62 -20.66 -2.25
C TYR A 52 11.97 -20.61 -3.63
N ALA A 53 12.64 -20.03 -4.63
CA ALA A 53 12.06 -19.80 -5.96
C ALA A 53 11.49 -21.06 -6.62
N SER A 54 12.18 -22.21 -6.54
CA SER A 54 11.69 -23.49 -7.10
C SER A 54 10.40 -23.95 -6.43
N LYS A 55 10.33 -23.91 -5.10
CA LYS A 55 9.13 -24.25 -4.34
C LYS A 55 7.96 -23.31 -4.64
N ILE A 56 8.26 -22.04 -4.81
CA ILE A 56 7.23 -21.04 -5.15
C ILE A 56 6.69 -21.31 -6.56
N ALA A 57 7.55 -21.68 -7.51
CA ALA A 57 7.13 -22.07 -8.85
C ALA A 57 6.23 -23.31 -8.85
N GLU A 58 6.54 -24.33 -8.06
CA GLU A 58 5.70 -25.50 -7.86
C GLU A 58 4.32 -25.15 -7.30
N MET A 59 4.27 -24.25 -6.32
CA MET A 59 3.00 -23.77 -5.75
C MET A 59 2.21 -22.89 -6.72
N TYR A 60 2.89 -22.07 -7.51
CA TYR A 60 2.28 -21.18 -8.49
C TYR A 60 1.43 -21.92 -9.51
N ILE A 61 1.91 -23.05 -10.04
CA ILE A 61 1.18 -23.85 -11.04
C ILE A 61 -0.09 -24.49 -10.48
N LEU A 62 -0.22 -24.62 -9.16
CA LEU A 62 -1.42 -25.13 -8.49
C LEU A 62 -2.52 -24.06 -8.35
N LEU A 63 -2.19 -22.79 -8.53
CA LEU A 63 -3.19 -21.72 -8.47
C LEU A 63 -4.08 -21.74 -9.73
N PRO A 64 -5.36 -21.32 -9.60
CA PRO A 64 -6.26 -21.18 -10.75
C PRO A 64 -5.71 -20.20 -11.80
N ASP A 65 -5.85 -20.55 -13.07
CA ASP A 65 -5.51 -19.68 -14.21
C ASP A 65 -6.76 -18.95 -14.71
N THR A 66 -7.20 -17.95 -13.96
CA THR A 66 -8.49 -17.26 -14.18
C THR A 66 -8.35 -15.77 -14.51
N GLY A 67 -7.12 -15.31 -14.74
CA GLY A 67 -6.83 -13.91 -15.04
C GLY A 67 -6.62 -13.05 -13.79
N LEU A 68 -6.23 -11.78 -14.03
CA LEU A 68 -6.08 -10.77 -13.00
C LEU A 68 -7.46 -10.32 -12.53
N THR A 69 -7.72 -10.42 -11.22
CA THR A 69 -8.97 -9.96 -10.62
C THR A 69 -8.84 -8.54 -10.06
N PRO A 70 -9.94 -7.81 -9.82
CA PRO A 70 -9.90 -6.50 -9.17
C PRO A 70 -9.07 -6.52 -7.89
N PHE A 71 -8.25 -5.51 -7.68
CA PHE A 71 -7.36 -5.42 -6.52
C PHE A 71 -8.13 -5.35 -5.20
N ALA A 72 -7.65 -6.07 -4.20
CA ALA A 72 -8.17 -5.93 -2.85
C ALA A 72 -7.93 -4.52 -2.31
N GLN A 73 -8.95 -3.90 -1.73
CA GLN A 73 -8.86 -2.57 -1.13
C GLN A 73 -8.95 -2.69 0.40
N ALA A 74 -7.78 -2.90 1.03
CA ALA A 74 -7.63 -3.03 2.47
C ALA A 74 -7.54 -1.65 3.14
N MET A 75 -8.63 -0.90 3.11
CA MET A 75 -8.75 0.46 3.63
C MET A 75 -10.17 0.74 4.14
N PRO A 76 -10.41 1.83 4.91
CA PRO A 76 -11.75 2.25 5.30
C PRO A 76 -12.67 2.47 4.09
N ASP A 77 -13.96 2.11 4.22
CA ASP A 77 -14.93 2.13 3.12
C ASP A 77 -15.06 3.50 2.43
N LYS A 78 -14.89 4.58 3.17
CA LYS A 78 -14.94 5.96 2.63
C LYS A 78 -13.91 6.24 1.52
N TYR A 79 -12.86 5.42 1.40
CA TYR A 79 -11.81 5.56 0.35
C TYR A 79 -11.96 4.56 -0.77
N LYS A 80 -12.80 3.52 -0.60
CA LYS A 80 -12.98 2.50 -1.63
C LYS A 80 -13.57 3.11 -2.90
N ASN A 81 -13.06 2.67 -4.05
CA ASN A 81 -13.43 3.17 -5.36
C ASN A 81 -13.35 2.04 -6.39
N GLU A 82 -14.05 2.16 -7.51
CA GLU A 82 -13.91 1.23 -8.64
C GLU A 82 -12.47 1.21 -9.18
N ASP A 83 -11.82 2.37 -9.21
CA ASP A 83 -10.38 2.50 -9.47
C ASP A 83 -9.59 2.31 -8.17
N ALA A 84 -8.97 1.14 -8.04
CA ALA A 84 -8.16 0.80 -6.87
C ALA A 84 -6.93 1.70 -6.71
N VAL A 85 -6.32 2.19 -7.79
CA VAL A 85 -5.17 3.09 -7.74
C VAL A 85 -5.61 4.43 -7.15
N LYS A 86 -6.73 4.97 -7.61
CA LYS A 86 -7.33 6.18 -7.03
C LYS A 86 -7.66 5.98 -5.56
N ALA A 87 -8.30 4.85 -5.20
CA ALA A 87 -8.64 4.52 -3.82
C ALA A 87 -7.41 4.54 -2.90
N TYR A 88 -6.33 3.89 -3.29
CA TYR A 88 -5.09 3.87 -2.52
C TYR A 88 -4.42 5.24 -2.45
N ARG A 89 -4.37 6.01 -3.53
CA ARG A 89 -3.81 7.37 -3.53
C ARG A 89 -4.60 8.29 -2.60
N ASP A 90 -5.93 8.28 -2.68
CA ASP A 90 -6.79 9.07 -1.79
C ASP A 90 -6.58 8.66 -0.31
N TYR A 91 -6.48 7.38 -0.02
CA TYR A 91 -6.20 6.88 1.32
C TYR A 91 -4.83 7.35 1.85
N TYR A 92 -3.79 7.29 1.03
CA TYR A 92 -2.45 7.75 1.41
C TYR A 92 -2.40 9.26 1.63
N LEU A 93 -3.01 10.04 0.74
CA LEU A 93 -3.05 11.50 0.87
C LEU A 93 -3.81 11.99 2.11
N ASN A 94 -4.82 11.26 2.55
CA ASN A 94 -5.66 11.70 3.66
C ASN A 94 -5.27 11.11 5.02
N GLU A 95 -4.72 9.89 5.06
CA GLU A 95 -4.45 9.21 6.33
C GLU A 95 -2.96 8.91 6.55
N LYS A 96 -2.21 8.65 5.47
CA LYS A 96 -0.83 8.16 5.56
C LYS A 96 0.22 9.28 5.41
N TYR A 97 -0.18 10.47 5.03
CA TYR A 97 0.74 11.61 4.83
C TYR A 97 1.57 11.96 6.07
N THR A 98 1.09 11.66 7.28
CA THR A 98 1.76 12.01 8.54
C THR A 98 3.10 11.31 8.74
N PHE A 99 3.34 10.20 8.09
CA PHE A 99 4.59 9.45 8.14
C PHE A 99 5.25 9.22 6.77
N ALA A 100 4.68 9.83 5.72
CA ALA A 100 5.29 9.82 4.39
C ALA A 100 6.59 10.64 4.42
N THR A 101 7.72 9.97 4.25
CA THR A 101 9.05 10.56 4.15
C THR A 101 9.78 9.96 2.96
N TRP A 102 10.39 10.82 2.15
CA TRP A 102 11.03 10.42 0.92
C TRP A 102 12.56 10.49 1.08
N LYS A 103 13.23 9.33 0.97
CA LYS A 103 14.70 9.26 0.92
C LYS A 103 15.24 9.36 -0.51
N THR A 104 14.37 9.18 -1.47
CA THR A 104 14.61 9.30 -2.90
C THR A 104 13.58 10.27 -3.47
N GLN A 105 13.35 10.24 -4.77
CA GLN A 105 12.37 11.10 -5.39
C GLN A 105 10.96 10.83 -4.86
N GLU A 106 10.22 11.91 -4.59
CA GLU A 106 8.80 11.89 -4.29
C GLU A 106 8.00 11.38 -5.49
N PRO A 107 6.93 10.59 -5.29
CA PRO A 107 6.12 10.14 -6.43
C PRO A 107 5.43 11.30 -7.15
N ASP A 108 5.37 11.25 -8.48
CA ASP A 108 4.80 12.31 -9.33
C ASP A 108 3.33 12.64 -9.01
N TRP A 109 2.60 11.68 -8.42
CA TRP A 109 1.20 11.87 -8.02
C TRP A 109 1.04 12.47 -6.62
N TRP A 110 2.14 12.71 -5.87
CA TRP A 110 2.09 13.34 -4.55
C TRP A 110 2.10 14.84 -4.70
N PRO A 111 1.10 15.58 -4.16
CA PRO A 111 1.04 17.02 -4.33
C PRO A 111 2.14 17.76 -3.56
N ASP A 112 2.69 18.79 -4.17
CA ASP A 112 3.68 19.67 -3.53
C ASP A 112 3.17 20.21 -2.20
N ASN A 113 4.07 20.25 -1.21
CA ASN A 113 3.76 20.74 0.15
C ASN A 113 2.55 20.05 0.83
N HIS A 114 2.16 18.87 0.36
CA HIS A 114 0.95 18.18 0.83
C HIS A 114 0.89 18.05 2.36
N TYR A 115 1.99 17.67 3.01
CA TYR A 115 2.07 17.54 4.47
C TYR A 115 1.66 18.84 5.18
N ASN A 116 2.26 19.98 4.82
CA ASN A 116 1.98 21.27 5.43
C ASN A 116 0.54 21.72 5.19
N ASN A 117 0.04 21.55 3.96
CA ASN A 117 -1.33 21.85 3.59
C ASN A 117 -2.34 21.05 4.43
N MET A 118 -2.08 19.77 4.67
CA MET A 118 -2.95 18.91 5.47
C MET A 118 -2.90 19.25 6.97
N ILE A 119 -1.73 19.62 7.50
CA ILE A 119 -1.60 20.09 8.88
C ILE A 119 -2.40 21.40 9.10
N ASP A 120 -2.29 22.35 8.18
CA ASP A 120 -3.00 23.61 8.29
C ASP A 120 -4.52 23.43 8.14
N LEU A 121 -4.96 22.55 7.25
CA LEU A 121 -6.38 22.18 7.14
C LEU A 121 -6.91 21.58 8.44
N ARG A 122 -6.18 20.67 9.08
CA ARG A 122 -6.58 20.09 10.37
C ARG A 122 -6.65 21.13 11.50
N LYS A 123 -5.67 22.04 11.56
CA LYS A 123 -5.70 23.15 12.54
C LYS A 123 -6.95 24.02 12.35
N LYS A 124 -7.26 24.37 11.11
CA LYS A 124 -8.47 25.17 10.78
C LYS A 124 -9.75 24.43 11.20
N GLN A 125 -9.89 23.17 10.83
CA GLN A 125 -11.05 22.35 11.20
C GLN A 125 -11.22 22.24 12.73
N PHE A 126 -10.13 22.08 13.47
CA PHE A 126 -10.15 22.07 14.93
C PHE A 126 -10.63 23.40 15.51
N GLN A 127 -10.11 24.53 15.01
CA GLN A 127 -10.53 25.85 15.43
C GLN A 127 -12.01 26.10 15.15
N ASP A 128 -12.50 25.73 13.98
CA ASP A 128 -13.92 25.88 13.60
C ASP A 128 -14.83 25.01 14.49
N LYS A 129 -14.39 23.79 14.82
CA LYS A 129 -15.12 22.93 15.76
C LYS A 129 -15.19 23.56 17.16
N MET A 130 -14.09 24.12 17.65
CA MET A 130 -14.05 24.81 18.96
C MET A 130 -14.94 26.03 18.98
N ARG A 131 -14.97 26.84 17.90
CA ARG A 131 -15.88 27.96 17.76
C ARG A 131 -17.35 27.55 17.82
N ARG A 132 -17.73 26.51 17.01
CA ARG A 132 -19.11 26.01 17.02
C ARG A 132 -19.55 25.55 18.41
N ASN A 133 -18.70 24.82 19.11
CA ASN A 133 -19.02 24.35 20.47
C ASN A 133 -19.14 25.48 21.48
N LYS A 134 -18.42 26.59 21.29
CA LYS A 134 -18.52 27.77 22.19
C LYS A 134 -19.85 28.53 22.05
N TYR A 135 -20.51 28.40 20.90
CA TYR A 135 -21.78 29.06 20.61
C TYR A 135 -22.99 28.11 20.59
N ALA A 136 -22.78 26.84 20.99
CA ALA A 136 -23.84 25.82 21.08
C ALA A 136 -24.40 25.69 22.52
N ILE A 137 -24.56 26.84 23.25
CA ILE A 137 -25.24 26.92 24.56
C ILE A 137 -26.57 27.60 24.36
#